data_30b70bc3d26719723a47103ea811e74a
#
_entry.id   30b70bc3d26719723a47103ea811e74a
#
_cell.length_a   1.000
_cell.length_b   1.000
_cell.length_c   1.000
_cell.angle_alpha   90.00
_cell.angle_beta   90.00
_cell.angle_gamma   90.00
#
_symmetry.space_group_name_H-M   'P 1'
#
loop_
_entity.id
_entity.type
_entity.pdbx_description
1 polymer ?
#
loop_
_entity_poly.entity_id
_entity_poly.type
_entity_poly.pdbx_seq_one_letter_code
_entity_poly.pdbx_strand_id
1 'polypeptide(L)'
;MKLSKLFLSLVFVGVLMCGITACNSDEDADVIYTSYANTMVKTFSMSADIDVLTNLAYRYFTIDLVNGLIYNPDSFPYGTDISALVPDITFASPSSVEITVLDKSDGSLLKTIDYLENENDSIDFNNDVKMKVVAADGVTTQNYRIEVRVHQVQADSLMWATLGKHTL
;
A
#
# COMPACT_ATOMS: atom_id res chain seq x y z
N MET A 1 -6.14 48.85 60.11
CA MET A 1 -6.05 47.39 60.11
C MET A 1 -6.97 46.77 59.05
N LYS A 2 -7.11 47.36 57.84
CA LYS A 2 -7.92 46.81 56.72
C LYS A 2 -7.15 46.68 55.37
N LEU A 3 -5.93 47.29 55.33
CA LEU A 3 -5.13 47.26 54.08
C LEU A 3 -4.33 45.94 53.89
N SER A 4 -3.95 45.26 54.97
CA SER A 4 -3.14 44.05 54.93
C SER A 4 -3.92 42.84 54.44
N LYS A 5 -5.24 42.80 54.64
CA LYS A 5 -6.07 41.65 54.15
C LYS A 5 -6.39 41.73 52.66
N LEU A 6 -6.37 42.96 52.08
CA LEU A 6 -6.60 43.20 50.69
C LEU A 6 -5.35 42.74 49.85
N PHE A 7 -4.15 43.00 50.39
CA PHE A 7 -2.89 42.61 49.74
C PHE A 7 -2.68 41.10 49.76
N LEU A 8 -3.11 40.43 50.84
CA LEU A 8 -2.97 38.96 50.93
C LEU A 8 -3.95 38.22 49.97
N SER A 9 -5.12 38.82 49.75
CA SER A 9 -6.09 38.29 48.78
C SER A 9 -5.65 38.44 47.32
N LEU A 10 -4.93 39.55 47.02
CA LEU A 10 -4.46 39.80 45.65
C LEU A 10 -3.26 38.90 45.26
N VAL A 11 -2.41 38.54 46.24
CA VAL A 11 -1.27 37.63 46.01
C VAL A 11 -1.74 36.19 45.82
N PHE A 12 -2.86 35.77 46.44
CA PHE A 12 -3.38 34.41 46.31
C PHE A 12 -4.11 34.17 44.98
N VAL A 13 -4.66 35.20 44.35
CA VAL A 13 -5.28 35.11 43.02
C VAL A 13 -4.23 35.12 41.91
N GLY A 14 -3.04 35.70 42.15
CA GLY A 14 -1.94 35.73 41.17
C GLY A 14 -1.16 34.43 40.99
N VAL A 15 -1.22 33.51 41.97
CA VAL A 15 -0.45 32.23 41.92
C VAL A 15 -1.23 31.08 41.27
N LEU A 16 -2.55 31.25 41.06
CA LEU A 16 -3.38 30.20 40.49
C LEU A 16 -3.51 30.25 38.94
N MET A 17 -2.81 31.21 38.29
CA MET A 17 -2.83 31.35 36.82
C MET A 17 -1.57 30.89 36.10
N CYS A 18 -0.63 30.22 36.78
CA CYS A 18 0.56 29.68 36.16
C CYS A 18 0.55 28.14 36.29
N GLY A 19 -0.25 27.44 35.51
CA GLY A 19 -0.23 25.98 35.59
C GLY A 19 -1.17 25.23 34.66
N ILE A 20 -1.44 25.75 33.46
CA ILE A 20 -1.93 24.90 32.36
C ILE A 20 -1.25 25.38 31.09
N THR A 21 0.07 25.14 30.99
CA THR A 21 0.62 24.81 29.69
C THR A 21 0.16 23.38 29.44
N ALA A 22 -1.04 23.27 28.90
CA ALA A 22 -1.45 22.03 28.28
C ALA A 22 -0.32 21.62 27.33
N CYS A 23 0.19 20.43 27.50
CA CYS A 23 0.89 19.74 26.44
C CYS A 23 0.07 19.95 25.16
N ASN A 24 0.65 20.61 24.19
CA ASN A 24 0.23 20.43 22.83
C ASN A 24 0.46 18.95 22.54
N SER A 25 -0.53 18.14 22.75
CA SER A 25 -0.58 16.82 22.20
C SER A 25 -0.47 16.97 20.70
N ASP A 26 0.43 16.22 20.13
CA ASP A 26 0.73 16.12 18.71
C ASP A 26 -0.55 15.80 17.92
N GLU A 27 -1.38 16.80 17.62
CA GLU A 27 -2.54 16.64 16.73
C GLU A 27 -2.07 16.25 15.30
N ASP A 28 -0.84 16.65 14.93
CA ASP A 28 -0.26 16.29 13.63
C ASP A 28 0.07 14.79 13.49
N ALA A 29 0.40 14.11 14.59
CA ALA A 29 0.70 12.67 14.54
C ALA A 29 -0.56 11.81 14.34
N ASP A 30 -1.66 12.18 15.01
CA ASP A 30 -2.94 11.47 14.88
C ASP A 30 -3.57 11.62 13.48
N VAL A 31 -3.42 12.79 12.87
CA VAL A 31 -3.92 13.04 11.51
C VAL A 31 -3.17 12.18 10.49
N ILE A 32 -1.87 12.01 10.64
CA ILE A 32 -1.06 11.17 9.74
C ILE A 32 -1.46 9.70 9.86
N TYR A 33 -1.62 9.19 11.09
CA TYR A 33 -1.99 7.78 11.30
C TYR A 33 -3.41 7.45 10.81
N THR A 34 -4.38 8.30 11.05
CA THR A 34 -5.75 8.10 10.57
C THR A 34 -5.84 8.21 9.04
N SER A 35 -5.05 9.09 8.45
CA SER A 35 -4.98 9.29 7.01
C SER A 35 -4.45 8.04 6.30
N TYR A 36 -3.32 7.49 6.74
CA TYR A 36 -2.78 6.23 6.19
C TYR A 36 -3.71 5.04 6.42
N ALA A 37 -4.38 4.97 7.60
CA ALA A 37 -5.29 3.88 7.89
C ALA A 37 -6.46 3.79 6.90
N ASN A 38 -6.95 4.92 6.40
CA ASN A 38 -8.11 4.96 5.51
C ASN A 38 -7.79 4.58 4.05
N THR A 39 -6.53 4.76 3.61
CA THR A 39 -6.07 4.38 2.25
C THR A 39 -5.35 3.03 2.22
N MET A 40 -5.26 2.35 3.36
CA MET A 40 -4.48 1.13 3.51
C MET A 40 -5.14 -0.06 2.79
N VAL A 41 -4.34 -0.75 1.99
CA VAL A 41 -4.64 -2.11 1.51
C VAL A 41 -4.44 -3.08 2.67
N LYS A 42 -5.48 -3.82 3.06
CA LYS A 42 -5.43 -4.81 4.15
C LYS A 42 -4.96 -6.17 3.66
N THR A 43 -5.54 -6.62 2.56
CA THR A 43 -5.17 -7.89 1.93
C THR A 43 -5.08 -7.72 0.42
N PHE A 44 -4.20 -8.51 -0.18
CA PHE A 44 -4.10 -8.64 -1.62
C PHE A 44 -3.87 -10.11 -1.95
N SER A 45 -4.68 -10.67 -2.82
CA SER A 45 -4.57 -12.01 -3.37
C SER A 45 -5.05 -12.02 -4.81
N MET A 46 -5.00 -13.17 -5.46
CA MET A 46 -5.62 -13.39 -6.76
C MET A 46 -6.82 -14.31 -6.59
N SER A 47 -7.85 -14.10 -7.38
CA SER A 47 -8.97 -15.03 -7.49
C SER A 47 -8.49 -16.40 -7.99
N ALA A 48 -9.16 -17.46 -7.56
CA ALA A 48 -8.79 -18.81 -7.98
C ALA A 48 -8.98 -18.97 -9.48
N ASP A 49 -7.93 -19.44 -10.16
CA ASP A 49 -7.96 -19.85 -11.55
C ASP A 49 -7.07 -21.08 -11.73
N ILE A 50 -7.70 -22.24 -11.90
CA ILE A 50 -7.02 -23.53 -12.00
C ILE A 50 -6.29 -23.71 -13.34
N ASP A 51 -6.75 -23.02 -14.37
CA ASP A 51 -6.15 -23.09 -15.71
C ASP A 51 -4.83 -22.31 -15.76
N VAL A 52 -4.71 -21.27 -14.91
CA VAL A 52 -3.49 -20.49 -14.75
C VAL A 52 -2.54 -21.16 -13.75
N LEU A 53 -3.04 -21.42 -12.53
CA LEU A 53 -2.23 -22.03 -11.47
C LEU A 53 -3.13 -22.64 -10.39
N THR A 54 -3.00 -23.93 -10.12
CA THR A 54 -3.88 -24.72 -9.22
C THR A 54 -4.07 -24.09 -7.83
N ASN A 55 -3.09 -23.36 -7.34
CA ASN A 55 -3.14 -22.72 -6.00
C ASN A 55 -2.98 -21.19 -6.07
N LEU A 56 -3.44 -20.55 -7.13
CA LEU A 56 -3.30 -19.11 -7.37
C LEU A 56 -3.83 -18.27 -6.22
N ALA A 57 -5.02 -18.57 -5.73
CA ALA A 57 -5.65 -17.84 -4.62
C ALA A 57 -4.91 -17.93 -3.27
N TYR A 58 -4.03 -18.91 -3.11
CA TYR A 58 -3.24 -19.11 -1.89
C TYR A 58 -1.81 -18.58 -2.02
N ARG A 59 -1.48 -17.92 -3.11
CA ARG A 59 -0.17 -17.31 -3.29
C ARG A 59 -0.06 -16.05 -2.43
N TYR A 60 1.06 -15.96 -1.73
CA TYR A 60 1.32 -14.87 -0.81
C TYR A 60 1.81 -13.62 -1.58
N PHE A 61 1.27 -12.47 -1.18
CA PHE A 61 1.70 -11.15 -1.61
C PHE A 61 2.15 -10.32 -0.42
N THR A 62 3.22 -9.58 -0.59
CA THR A 62 3.70 -8.58 0.36
C THR A 62 3.11 -7.23 0.01
N ILE A 63 2.61 -6.52 1.02
CA ILE A 63 2.11 -5.16 0.91
C ILE A 63 3.07 -4.24 1.66
N ASP A 64 3.88 -3.49 0.93
CA ASP A 64 4.78 -2.47 1.48
C ASP A 64 4.06 -1.13 1.46
N LEU A 65 3.48 -0.75 2.60
CA LEU A 65 2.71 0.48 2.75
C LEU A 65 3.60 1.73 2.66
N VAL A 66 4.88 1.63 3.02
CA VAL A 66 5.81 2.76 3.02
C VAL A 66 6.20 3.14 1.60
N ASN A 67 6.52 2.14 0.78
CA ASN A 67 6.93 2.34 -0.61
C ASN A 67 5.76 2.27 -1.60
N GLY A 68 4.55 1.94 -1.13
CA GLY A 68 3.39 1.74 -1.99
C GLY A 68 3.61 0.62 -3.01
N LEU A 69 4.16 -0.52 -2.57
CA LEU A 69 4.48 -1.65 -3.45
C LEU A 69 3.76 -2.91 -2.99
N ILE A 70 3.09 -3.58 -3.93
CA ILE A 70 2.46 -4.89 -3.71
C ILE A 70 3.12 -5.89 -4.66
N TYR A 71 3.64 -7.01 -4.14
CA TYR A 71 4.32 -8.00 -4.97
C TYR A 71 4.30 -9.40 -4.35
N ASN A 72 4.43 -10.43 -5.17
CA ASN A 72 4.67 -11.79 -4.71
C ASN A 72 6.18 -12.01 -4.48
N PRO A 73 6.65 -12.24 -3.23
CA PRO A 73 8.06 -12.50 -2.94
C PRO A 73 8.54 -13.80 -3.62
N ASP A 74 7.67 -14.83 -3.62
CA ASP A 74 7.90 -16.05 -4.36
C ASP A 74 7.31 -15.90 -5.77
N SER A 75 8.16 -15.78 -6.77
CA SER A 75 7.72 -15.67 -8.17
C SER A 75 6.87 -16.87 -8.58
N PHE A 76 5.87 -16.64 -9.42
CA PHE A 76 5.10 -17.71 -10.01
C PHE A 76 6.00 -18.62 -10.89
N PRO A 77 5.63 -19.88 -11.11
CA PRO A 77 6.38 -20.77 -11.97
C PRO A 77 6.62 -20.17 -13.35
N TYR A 78 7.73 -20.60 -13.98
CA TYR A 78 8.04 -20.22 -15.36
C TYR A 78 6.88 -20.58 -16.30
N GLY A 79 6.50 -19.64 -17.16
CA GLY A 79 5.41 -19.83 -18.11
C GLY A 79 4.00 -19.62 -17.57
N THR A 80 3.85 -19.22 -16.30
CA THR A 80 2.53 -18.81 -15.78
C THR A 80 2.02 -17.61 -16.58
N ASP A 81 0.82 -17.71 -17.13
CA ASP A 81 0.16 -16.62 -17.84
C ASP A 81 -0.44 -15.61 -16.83
N ILE A 82 0.04 -14.39 -16.88
CA ILE A 82 -0.42 -13.29 -16.01
C ILE A 82 -1.14 -12.18 -16.79
N SER A 83 -1.58 -12.46 -18.01
CA SER A 83 -2.21 -11.49 -18.90
C SER A 83 -3.66 -11.14 -18.53
N ALA A 84 -4.32 -11.97 -17.73
CA ALA A 84 -5.75 -11.82 -17.41
C ALA A 84 -6.11 -12.30 -16.00
N LEU A 85 -5.33 -11.89 -14.98
CA LEU A 85 -5.61 -12.27 -13.59
C LEU A 85 -6.61 -11.31 -12.95
N VAL A 86 -7.46 -11.85 -12.08
CA VAL A 86 -8.42 -11.07 -11.28
C VAL A 86 -7.88 -10.92 -9.87
N PRO A 87 -7.52 -9.70 -9.42
CA PRO A 87 -7.08 -9.46 -8.06
C PRO A 87 -8.26 -9.43 -7.09
N ASP A 88 -8.05 -9.95 -5.89
CA ASP A 88 -8.96 -9.85 -4.75
C ASP A 88 -8.31 -8.97 -3.67
N ILE A 89 -8.83 -7.75 -3.50
CA ILE A 89 -8.19 -6.71 -2.68
C ILE A 89 -9.18 -6.20 -1.63
N THR A 90 -8.75 -6.19 -0.37
CA THR A 90 -9.53 -5.54 0.69
C THR A 90 -8.85 -4.29 1.20
N PHE A 91 -9.65 -3.29 1.55
CA PHE A 91 -9.20 -1.98 1.99
C PHE A 91 -9.70 -1.65 3.40
N ALA A 92 -9.15 -0.58 3.98
CA ALA A 92 -9.63 -0.06 5.26
C ALA A 92 -10.98 0.66 5.11
N SER A 93 -11.01 1.75 4.38
CA SER A 93 -12.22 2.55 4.14
C SER A 93 -12.00 3.54 2.99
N PRO A 94 -11.89 3.08 1.74
CA PRO A 94 -11.71 3.96 0.59
C PRO A 94 -13.05 4.61 0.19
N SER A 95 -12.97 5.80 -0.41
CA SER A 95 -14.09 6.40 -1.17
C SER A 95 -14.02 6.02 -2.65
N SER A 96 -12.81 5.81 -3.18
CA SER A 96 -12.61 5.29 -4.53
C SER A 96 -11.27 4.56 -4.66
N VAL A 97 -11.23 3.60 -5.57
CA VAL A 97 -10.02 2.85 -5.91
C VAL A 97 -9.93 2.75 -7.43
N GLU A 98 -8.93 3.41 -8.00
CA GLU A 98 -8.67 3.41 -9.43
C GLU A 98 -7.44 2.56 -9.74
N ILE A 99 -7.57 1.58 -10.63
CA ILE A 99 -6.45 0.80 -11.16
C ILE A 99 -6.18 1.23 -12.59
N THR A 100 -4.93 1.58 -12.87
CA THR A 100 -4.45 2.02 -14.17
C THR A 100 -3.41 1.03 -14.69
N VAL A 101 -3.61 0.54 -15.90
CA VAL A 101 -2.68 -0.34 -16.62
C VAL A 101 -2.00 0.48 -17.70
N LEU A 102 -0.68 0.55 -17.64
CA LEU A 102 0.15 1.30 -18.59
C LEU A 102 1.04 0.33 -19.37
N ASP A 103 1.18 0.55 -20.65
CA ASP A 103 2.13 -0.19 -21.48
C ASP A 103 3.54 -0.06 -20.91
N LYS A 104 4.19 -1.19 -20.67
CA LYS A 104 5.53 -1.23 -20.07
C LYS A 104 6.63 -0.68 -20.98
N SER A 105 6.39 -0.63 -22.28
CA SER A 105 7.37 -0.19 -23.29
C SER A 105 7.42 1.33 -23.47
N ASP A 106 6.26 1.99 -23.46
CA ASP A 106 6.15 3.42 -23.75
C ASP A 106 5.36 4.23 -22.70
N GLY A 107 4.77 3.55 -21.70
CA GLY A 107 3.99 4.16 -20.64
C GLY A 107 2.61 4.66 -21.06
N SER A 108 2.14 4.28 -22.26
CA SER A 108 0.80 4.67 -22.74
C SER A 108 -0.30 4.00 -21.90
N LEU A 109 -1.43 4.70 -21.74
CA LEU A 109 -2.57 4.17 -21.01
C LEU A 109 -3.28 3.07 -21.81
N LEU A 110 -3.36 1.87 -21.27
CA LEU A 110 -4.07 0.74 -21.85
C LEU A 110 -5.48 0.57 -21.27
N LYS A 111 -5.62 0.64 -19.93
CA LYS A 111 -6.90 0.43 -19.25
C LYS A 111 -6.95 1.25 -17.95
N THR A 112 -8.15 1.74 -17.62
CA THR A 112 -8.48 2.28 -16.29
C THR A 112 -9.70 1.54 -15.76
N ILE A 113 -9.67 1.11 -14.49
CA ILE A 113 -10.73 0.35 -13.82
C ILE A 113 -11.10 1.09 -12.54
N ASP A 114 -12.38 1.38 -12.34
CA ASP A 114 -12.92 1.65 -11.01
C ASP A 114 -13.10 0.31 -10.30
N TYR A 115 -12.17 0.00 -9.39
CA TYR A 115 -12.10 -1.31 -8.79
C TYR A 115 -13.30 -1.61 -7.89
N LEU A 116 -13.84 -0.61 -7.18
CA LEU A 116 -14.98 -0.85 -6.28
C LEU A 116 -16.26 -1.22 -7.03
N GLU A 117 -16.40 -0.80 -8.28
CA GLU A 117 -17.53 -1.16 -9.14
C GLU A 117 -17.26 -2.41 -9.98
N ASN A 118 -15.97 -2.74 -10.23
CA ASN A 118 -15.55 -3.79 -11.17
C ASN A 118 -14.51 -4.72 -10.54
N GLU A 119 -14.78 -5.25 -9.35
CA GLU A 119 -13.87 -6.13 -8.59
C GLU A 119 -13.50 -7.42 -9.33
N ASN A 120 -14.32 -7.85 -10.30
CA ASN A 120 -14.10 -9.06 -11.09
C ASN A 120 -13.40 -8.81 -12.43
N ASP A 121 -13.00 -7.58 -12.72
CA ASP A 121 -12.30 -7.27 -13.96
C ASP A 121 -10.89 -7.87 -13.95
N SER A 122 -10.55 -8.53 -15.05
CA SER A 122 -9.19 -9.05 -15.24
C SER A 122 -8.20 -7.94 -15.59
N ILE A 123 -6.98 -8.13 -15.13
CA ILE A 123 -5.85 -7.20 -15.31
C ILE A 123 -4.69 -7.94 -15.96
N ASP A 124 -4.07 -7.30 -16.94
CA ASP A 124 -2.83 -7.77 -17.55
C ASP A 124 -1.61 -7.29 -16.76
N PHE A 125 -1.05 -8.18 -15.95
CA PHE A 125 0.12 -7.90 -15.11
C PHE A 125 1.46 -8.03 -15.85
N ASN A 126 1.48 -8.28 -17.16
CA ASN A 126 2.69 -8.09 -17.96
C ASN A 126 3.05 -6.62 -18.13
N ASN A 127 2.10 -5.73 -17.89
CA ASN A 127 2.20 -4.29 -17.99
C ASN A 127 2.46 -3.62 -16.63
N ASP A 128 2.67 -2.30 -16.61
CA ASP A 128 2.80 -1.54 -15.38
C ASP A 128 1.42 -1.27 -14.77
N VAL A 129 1.16 -1.88 -13.63
CA VAL A 129 -0.12 -1.74 -12.92
C VAL A 129 0.06 -0.81 -11.73
N LYS A 130 -0.71 0.28 -11.72
CA LYS A 130 -0.76 1.25 -10.64
C LYS A 130 -2.16 1.31 -10.05
N MET A 131 -2.24 1.51 -8.75
CA MET A 131 -3.51 1.64 -8.05
C MET A 131 -3.47 2.91 -7.19
N LYS A 132 -4.48 3.74 -7.32
CA LYS A 132 -4.70 4.93 -6.50
C LYS A 132 -5.89 4.70 -5.59
N VAL A 133 -5.66 4.80 -4.28
CA VAL A 133 -6.69 4.68 -3.25
C VAL A 133 -6.96 6.06 -2.69
N VAL A 134 -8.22 6.47 -2.67
CA VAL A 134 -8.70 7.73 -2.05
C VAL A 134 -9.45 7.39 -0.78
N ALA A 135 -9.13 8.03 0.32
CA ALA A 135 -9.81 7.84 1.60
C ALA A 135 -11.25 8.38 1.59
N ALA A 136 -12.02 8.04 2.63
CA ALA A 136 -13.38 8.52 2.80
C ALA A 136 -13.52 10.05 2.90
N ASP A 137 -12.43 10.76 3.23
CA ASP A 137 -12.38 12.23 3.24
C ASP A 137 -12.37 12.86 1.82
N GLY A 138 -12.18 12.05 0.78
CA GLY A 138 -12.10 12.47 -0.62
C GLY A 138 -10.82 13.23 -0.99
N VAL A 139 -9.89 13.42 -0.07
CA VAL A 139 -8.67 14.24 -0.24
C VAL A 139 -7.40 13.41 -0.07
N THR A 140 -7.34 12.60 0.98
CA THR A 140 -6.18 11.78 1.28
C THR A 140 -6.04 10.66 0.28
N THR A 141 -4.87 10.53 -0.32
CA THR A 141 -4.61 9.52 -1.36
C THR A 141 -3.33 8.74 -1.08
N GLN A 142 -3.35 7.45 -1.45
CA GLN A 142 -2.17 6.59 -1.48
C GLN A 142 -2.05 5.93 -2.85
N ASN A 143 -0.83 5.91 -3.38
CA ASN A 143 -0.54 5.25 -4.64
C ASN A 143 0.22 3.95 -4.37
N TYR A 144 -0.18 2.90 -5.06
CA TYR A 144 0.47 1.60 -5.05
C TYR A 144 0.90 1.21 -6.45
N ARG A 145 2.02 0.49 -6.56
CA ARG A 145 2.43 -0.25 -7.74
C ARG A 145 2.27 -1.74 -7.46
N ILE A 146 1.67 -2.47 -8.39
CA ILE A 146 1.44 -3.90 -8.24
C ILE A 146 2.35 -4.65 -9.21
N GLU A 147 3.22 -5.51 -8.66
CA GLU A 147 4.16 -6.32 -9.44
C GLU A 147 3.84 -7.81 -9.25
N VAL A 148 3.42 -8.48 -10.30
CA VAL A 148 3.29 -9.93 -10.32
C VAL A 148 4.53 -10.52 -10.99
N ARG A 149 5.32 -11.26 -10.21
CA ARG A 149 6.60 -11.80 -10.63
C ARG A 149 6.44 -13.25 -11.07
N VAL A 150 7.05 -13.58 -12.21
CA VAL A 150 7.11 -14.93 -12.79
C VAL A 150 8.58 -15.29 -12.99
N HIS A 151 8.97 -16.53 -12.70
CA HIS A 151 10.31 -17.02 -12.96
C HIS A 151 10.66 -16.89 -14.44
N GLN A 152 11.84 -16.34 -14.74
CA GLN A 152 12.30 -16.11 -16.12
C GLN A 152 12.93 -17.34 -16.73
N VAL A 153 13.24 -18.34 -15.93
CA VAL A 153 13.85 -19.62 -16.36
C VAL A 153 13.12 -20.80 -15.74
N GLN A 154 13.08 -21.90 -16.45
CA GLN A 154 12.52 -23.15 -15.95
C GLN A 154 13.41 -23.72 -14.84
N ALA A 155 12.80 -24.22 -13.74
CA ALA A 155 13.53 -24.66 -12.55
C ALA A 155 14.52 -25.81 -12.78
N ASP A 156 14.29 -26.64 -13.80
CA ASP A 156 15.13 -27.77 -14.19
C ASP A 156 16.20 -27.42 -15.24
N SER A 157 16.23 -26.18 -15.73
CA SER A 157 17.29 -25.70 -16.62
C SER A 157 18.53 -25.31 -15.81
N LEU A 158 19.46 -26.27 -15.65
CA LEU A 158 20.78 -26.00 -15.09
C LEU A 158 21.60 -25.13 -16.06
N MET A 159 21.64 -23.84 -15.83
CA MET A 159 22.57 -22.96 -16.54
C MET A 159 23.96 -23.16 -15.99
N TRP A 160 24.74 -24.06 -16.56
CA TRP A 160 26.15 -24.22 -16.29
C TRP A 160 26.90 -23.00 -16.87
N ALA A 161 27.30 -22.09 -16.04
CA ALA A 161 28.33 -21.11 -16.42
C ALA A 161 29.63 -21.89 -16.66
N THR A 162 30.11 -21.92 -17.90
CA THR A 162 31.43 -22.46 -18.21
C THR A 162 32.45 -21.53 -17.57
N LEU A 163 32.90 -21.86 -16.36
CA LEU A 163 34.06 -21.22 -15.75
C LEU A 163 35.24 -21.55 -16.68
N GLY A 164 35.80 -20.52 -17.32
CA GLY A 164 36.93 -20.66 -18.21
C GLY A 164 38.05 -21.46 -17.55
N LYS A 165 38.64 -22.39 -18.31
CA LYS A 165 39.76 -23.19 -17.87
C LYS A 165 40.87 -22.29 -17.38
N HIS A 166 41.12 -22.34 -16.08
CA HIS A 166 42.33 -21.71 -15.50
C HIS A 166 43.50 -22.61 -15.91
N THR A 167 44.28 -22.17 -16.90
CA THR A 167 45.58 -22.74 -17.17
C THR A 167 46.57 -22.26 -16.13
N LEU A 168 47.11 -23.19 -15.32
CA LEU A 168 48.23 -22.96 -14.41
C LEU A 168 49.51 -22.77 -15.23
#